data_691e650f3083c3f900f99390121d7b1e
#
_entry.id   691e650f3083c3f900f99390121d7b1e
#
_cell.length_a   1.000
_cell.length_b   1.000
_cell.length_c   1.000
_cell.angle_alpha   90.00
_cell.angle_beta   90.00
_cell.angle_gamma   90.00
#
_symmetry.space_group_name_H-M   'P 1'
#
loop_
_entity.id
_entity.type
_entity.pdbx_description
1 polymer ?
#
loop_
_entity_poly.entity_id
_entity_poly.type
_entity_poly.pdbx_seq_one_letter_code
_entity_poly.pdbx_strand_id
1 'polypeptide(L)'
;MTLFRQNTEFEDSAMQTRLPFFGIVRVSGEDRAAFMHGQLSNDINHLAEGSACYATYNTPKGRVLANMLVLNRGSDLLLVMAADLTEAIVKRLRMFVLRAKVVFEPLPDYAAAAVLDENAEAHAADEPSLSFPAAEENGVWTVSLPHTGRLKIGAAERLPEHDAAAENAWNLHEIRSGYAWISAATKETAVAQMLNQHIIGGVHFKKGCYPGQEIIARAQYRGQVKRGLAVLSGGSLEAAGIAVLENGAEAGQIINTALTDTGSLSLAVIKFS
;
A
#
# COMPACT_ATOMS: atom_id res chain seq x y z
N MET A 1 10.84 -15.77 37.31
CA MET A 1 9.79 -14.73 37.29
C MET A 1 10.48 -13.38 37.09
N THR A 2 10.87 -13.04 35.88
CA THR A 2 11.39 -11.70 35.48
C THR A 2 11.80 -11.75 34.00
N LEU A 3 10.85 -11.75 33.05
CA LEU A 3 11.14 -11.64 31.59
C LEU A 3 10.01 -10.97 30.79
N PHE A 4 9.13 -10.18 31.45
CA PHE A 4 8.03 -9.51 30.76
C PHE A 4 7.93 -8.00 31.07
N ARG A 5 9.06 -7.27 31.13
CA ARG A 5 9.06 -5.83 31.37
C ARG A 5 9.95 -5.01 30.42
N GLN A 6 10.30 -5.54 29.24
CA GLN A 6 11.16 -4.78 28.31
C GLN A 6 10.46 -4.27 27.05
N ASN A 7 9.17 -4.59 26.80
CA ASN A 7 8.49 -4.12 25.58
C ASN A 7 7.73 -2.79 25.71
N THR A 8 7.57 -2.24 26.90
CA THR A 8 6.80 -1.00 27.11
C THR A 8 7.64 0.28 27.08
N GLU A 9 8.96 0.20 27.21
CA GLU A 9 9.84 1.39 27.18
C GLU A 9 10.29 1.79 25.77
N PHE A 10 10.15 0.89 24.75
CA PHE A 10 10.50 1.21 23.36
C PHE A 10 9.36 1.88 22.57
N GLU A 11 8.11 1.82 23.05
CA GLU A 11 6.98 2.48 22.36
C GLU A 11 6.89 3.98 22.62
N ASP A 12 7.52 4.49 23.68
CA ASP A 12 7.42 5.92 24.08
C ASP A 12 8.30 6.86 23.23
N SER A 13 9.25 6.34 22.44
CA SER A 13 10.10 7.14 21.55
C SER A 13 9.71 7.05 20.06
N ALA A 14 8.80 6.18 19.70
CA ALA A 14 8.37 6.04 18.31
C ALA A 14 7.37 7.13 17.90
N MET A 15 7.62 7.76 16.75
CA MET A 15 6.66 8.67 16.14
C MET A 15 5.40 7.90 15.72
N GLN A 16 4.22 8.40 16.12
CA GLN A 16 2.94 7.79 15.79
C GLN A 16 1.93 8.84 15.32
N THR A 17 1.18 8.54 14.25
CA THR A 17 0.13 9.43 13.74
C THR A 17 -0.89 8.69 12.93
N ARG A 18 -2.16 9.10 12.96
CA ARG A 18 -3.17 8.65 11.99
C ARG A 18 -2.80 9.13 10.59
N LEU A 19 -3.14 8.30 9.60
CA LEU A 19 -2.92 8.56 8.19
C LEU A 19 -4.27 8.73 7.49
N PRO A 20 -4.79 9.95 7.33
CA PRO A 20 -6.09 10.21 6.66
C PRO A 20 -6.13 9.76 5.21
N PHE A 21 -4.97 9.56 4.61
CA PHE A 21 -4.85 9.03 3.25
C PHE A 21 -5.52 7.66 3.09
N PHE A 22 -5.57 6.82 4.13
CA PHE A 22 -6.07 5.46 4.03
C PHE A 22 -7.53 5.32 4.43
N GLY A 23 -8.28 4.56 3.61
CA GLY A 23 -9.59 4.01 3.94
C GLY A 23 -9.51 2.50 4.17
N ILE A 24 -10.40 2.00 5.02
CA ILE A 24 -10.44 0.60 5.44
C ILE A 24 -11.72 -0.05 4.93
N VAL A 25 -11.60 -1.23 4.32
CA VAL A 25 -12.73 -2.05 3.88
C VAL A 25 -12.61 -3.43 4.48
N ARG A 26 -13.65 -3.89 5.16
CA ARG A 26 -13.80 -5.28 5.59
C ARG A 26 -14.33 -6.13 4.43
N VAL A 27 -13.72 -7.29 4.22
CA VAL A 27 -14.19 -8.32 3.28
C VAL A 27 -14.47 -9.58 4.07
N SER A 28 -15.72 -9.99 4.14
CA SER A 28 -16.18 -11.16 4.88
C SER A 28 -16.89 -12.18 3.98
N GLY A 29 -17.27 -13.33 4.56
CA GLY A 29 -17.94 -14.41 3.85
C GLY A 29 -17.02 -15.60 3.58
N GLU A 30 -17.64 -16.76 3.32
CA GLU A 30 -16.92 -18.05 3.15
C GLU A 30 -15.94 -18.00 1.97
N ASP A 31 -16.32 -17.34 0.88
CA ASP A 31 -15.54 -17.28 -0.36
C ASP A 31 -14.59 -16.08 -0.44
N ARG A 32 -14.43 -15.27 0.64
CA ARG A 32 -13.64 -14.03 0.63
C ARG A 32 -12.22 -14.19 0.12
N ALA A 33 -11.52 -15.23 0.60
CA ALA A 33 -10.13 -15.47 0.21
C ALA A 33 -10.02 -15.87 -1.27
N ALA A 34 -10.83 -16.83 -1.71
CA ALA A 34 -10.85 -17.30 -3.10
C ALA A 34 -11.27 -16.18 -4.08
N PHE A 35 -12.27 -15.40 -3.71
CA PHE A 35 -12.71 -14.26 -4.51
C PHE A 35 -11.60 -13.21 -4.64
N MET A 36 -11.02 -12.76 -3.50
CA MET A 36 -9.95 -11.76 -3.53
C MET A 36 -8.69 -12.28 -4.21
N HIS A 37 -8.37 -13.58 -4.05
CA HIS A 37 -7.29 -14.21 -4.80
C HIS A 37 -7.51 -14.11 -6.32
N GLY A 38 -8.73 -14.27 -6.82
CA GLY A 38 -9.06 -14.12 -8.24
C GLY A 38 -9.09 -12.66 -8.73
N GLN A 39 -9.07 -11.67 -7.86
CA GLN A 39 -9.11 -10.25 -8.20
C GLN A 39 -7.76 -9.53 -8.05
N LEU A 40 -6.93 -9.94 -7.09
CA LEU A 40 -5.71 -9.26 -6.72
C LEU A 40 -4.45 -9.94 -7.25
N SER A 41 -3.37 -9.20 -7.34
CA SER A 41 -2.06 -9.67 -7.86
C SER A 41 -1.30 -10.59 -6.90
N ASN A 42 -1.68 -10.65 -5.61
CA ASN A 42 -1.00 -11.48 -4.61
C ASN A 42 -1.82 -12.74 -4.24
N ASP A 43 -1.17 -13.69 -3.57
CA ASP A 43 -1.78 -14.96 -3.16
C ASP A 43 -2.56 -14.81 -1.85
N ILE A 44 -3.86 -14.52 -1.97
CA ILE A 44 -4.73 -14.32 -0.81
C ILE A 44 -5.19 -15.66 -0.23
N ASN A 45 -5.26 -16.74 -1.04
CA ASN A 45 -5.66 -18.06 -0.55
C ASN A 45 -4.70 -18.64 0.49
N HIS A 46 -3.41 -18.34 0.35
CA HIS A 46 -2.37 -18.84 1.25
C HIS A 46 -1.84 -17.77 2.22
N LEU A 47 -2.47 -16.60 2.25
CA LEU A 47 -2.13 -15.58 3.25
C LEU A 47 -2.57 -16.08 4.62
N ALA A 48 -1.61 -16.35 5.50
CA ALA A 48 -1.89 -16.89 6.84
C ALA A 48 -2.70 -15.91 7.70
N GLU A 49 -3.47 -16.40 8.64
CA GLU A 49 -4.06 -15.57 9.69
C GLU A 49 -2.97 -14.85 10.48
N GLY A 50 -3.20 -13.60 10.86
CA GLY A 50 -2.19 -12.75 11.50
C GLY A 50 -1.06 -12.34 10.57
N SER A 51 -1.31 -12.34 9.24
CA SER A 51 -0.36 -11.87 8.25
C SER A 51 -0.99 -10.87 7.30
N ALA A 52 -0.15 -10.02 6.73
CA ALA A 52 -0.53 -9.06 5.71
C ALA A 52 0.33 -9.23 4.45
N CYS A 53 -0.15 -8.71 3.33
CA CYS A 53 0.61 -8.60 2.09
C CYS A 53 0.23 -7.33 1.34
N TYR A 54 1.12 -6.85 0.48
CA TYR A 54 0.75 -5.88 -0.54
C TYR A 54 0.10 -6.58 -1.73
N ALA A 55 -0.81 -5.90 -2.40
CA ALA A 55 -1.43 -6.38 -3.62
C ALA A 55 -1.88 -5.22 -4.51
N THR A 56 -2.03 -5.48 -5.80
CA THR A 56 -2.66 -4.54 -6.74
C THR A 56 -3.98 -5.09 -7.27
N TYR A 57 -4.94 -4.21 -7.44
CA TYR A 57 -6.14 -4.45 -8.22
C TYR A 57 -6.00 -3.76 -9.57
N ASN A 58 -6.17 -4.48 -10.66
CA ASN A 58 -5.79 -4.02 -11.98
C ASN A 58 -6.96 -4.04 -12.98
N THR A 59 -6.85 -3.25 -14.04
CA THR A 59 -7.65 -3.42 -15.25
C THR A 59 -7.20 -4.67 -16.02
N PRO A 60 -8.02 -5.22 -16.95
CA PRO A 60 -7.57 -6.28 -17.87
C PRO A 60 -6.34 -5.91 -18.70
N LYS A 61 -6.08 -4.60 -18.89
CA LYS A 61 -4.88 -4.08 -19.55
C LYS A 61 -3.67 -3.91 -18.63
N GLY A 62 -3.72 -4.46 -17.40
CA GLY A 62 -2.63 -4.42 -16.41
C GLY A 62 -2.39 -3.06 -15.75
N ARG A 63 -3.27 -2.06 -15.95
CA ARG A 63 -3.16 -0.76 -15.29
C ARG A 63 -3.67 -0.87 -13.86
N VAL A 64 -2.91 -0.33 -12.91
CA VAL A 64 -3.26 -0.37 -11.49
C VAL A 64 -4.43 0.58 -11.20
N LEU A 65 -5.54 0.03 -10.71
CA LEU A 65 -6.71 0.77 -10.23
C LEU A 65 -6.53 1.21 -8.78
N ALA A 66 -5.93 0.34 -7.97
CA ALA A 66 -5.53 0.60 -6.60
C ALA A 66 -4.41 -0.38 -6.22
N ASN A 67 -3.50 0.05 -5.38
CA ASN A 67 -2.68 -0.85 -4.58
C ASN A 67 -3.14 -0.77 -3.13
N MET A 68 -2.95 -1.86 -2.42
CA MET A 68 -3.48 -2.01 -1.07
C MET A 68 -2.63 -2.95 -0.22
N LEU A 69 -2.73 -2.77 1.08
CA LEU A 69 -2.34 -3.77 2.05
C LEU A 69 -3.58 -4.63 2.36
N VAL A 70 -3.41 -5.95 2.32
CA VAL A 70 -4.43 -6.94 2.67
C VAL A 70 -4.00 -7.61 3.97
N LEU A 71 -4.78 -7.47 5.03
CA LEU A 71 -4.56 -8.10 6.32
C LEU A 71 -5.57 -9.24 6.51
N ASN A 72 -5.09 -10.47 6.76
CA ASN A 72 -5.95 -11.59 7.11
C ASN A 72 -6.11 -11.70 8.63
N ARG A 73 -7.35 -11.49 9.12
CA ARG A 73 -7.71 -11.59 10.55
C ARG A 73 -8.33 -12.93 10.94
N GLY A 74 -8.26 -13.93 10.05
CA GLY A 74 -8.91 -15.24 10.25
C GLY A 74 -10.36 -15.23 9.81
N SER A 75 -11.24 -14.51 10.48
CA SER A 75 -12.67 -14.42 10.15
C SER A 75 -13.00 -13.56 8.94
N ASP A 76 -12.16 -12.58 8.62
CA ASP A 76 -12.31 -11.64 7.51
C ASP A 76 -10.94 -11.12 7.03
N LEU A 77 -10.98 -10.29 5.97
CA LEU A 77 -9.83 -9.55 5.48
C LEU A 77 -10.08 -8.05 5.67
N LEU A 78 -9.05 -7.29 6.02
CA LEU A 78 -9.06 -5.83 5.88
C LEU A 78 -8.25 -5.43 4.66
N LEU A 79 -8.84 -4.57 3.83
CA LEU A 79 -8.16 -3.88 2.73
C LEU A 79 -7.87 -2.46 3.18
N VAL A 80 -6.60 -2.06 3.14
CA VAL A 80 -6.14 -0.70 3.42
C VAL A 80 -5.64 -0.09 2.12
N MET A 81 -6.30 0.94 1.64
CA MET A 81 -6.00 1.61 0.36
C MET A 81 -6.30 3.10 0.45
N ALA A 82 -5.96 3.87 -0.57
CA ALA A 82 -6.32 5.29 -0.61
C ALA A 82 -7.83 5.49 -0.39
N ALA A 83 -8.18 6.36 0.55
CA ALA A 83 -9.57 6.60 0.96
C ALA A 83 -10.45 7.07 -0.20
N ASP A 84 -9.90 7.91 -1.08
CA ASP A 84 -10.57 8.45 -2.28
C ASP A 84 -10.87 7.39 -3.36
N LEU A 85 -10.28 6.20 -3.26
CA LEU A 85 -10.55 5.06 -4.16
C LEU A 85 -11.55 4.06 -3.59
N THR A 86 -11.79 4.07 -2.29
CA THR A 86 -12.51 3.00 -1.57
C THR A 86 -13.89 2.71 -2.17
N GLU A 87 -14.72 3.74 -2.37
CA GLU A 87 -16.08 3.58 -2.92
C GLU A 87 -16.04 2.99 -4.34
N ALA A 88 -15.20 3.53 -5.20
CA ALA A 88 -15.11 3.11 -6.60
C ALA A 88 -14.60 1.66 -6.73
N ILE A 89 -13.62 1.28 -5.90
CA ILE A 89 -13.05 -0.07 -5.89
C ILE A 89 -14.07 -1.08 -5.33
N VAL A 90 -14.75 -0.77 -4.23
CA VAL A 90 -15.80 -1.62 -3.65
C VAL A 90 -16.94 -1.81 -4.65
N LYS A 91 -17.42 -0.72 -5.28
CA LYS A 91 -18.47 -0.79 -6.30
C LYS A 91 -18.05 -1.70 -7.47
N ARG A 92 -16.80 -1.57 -7.93
CA ARG A 92 -16.27 -2.39 -9.01
C ARG A 92 -16.13 -3.86 -8.62
N LEU A 93 -15.60 -4.18 -7.44
CA LEU A 93 -15.46 -5.56 -6.96
C LEU A 93 -16.82 -6.25 -6.82
N ARG A 94 -17.84 -5.54 -6.31
CA ARG A 94 -19.21 -6.05 -6.18
C ARG A 94 -19.82 -6.49 -7.51
N MET A 95 -19.44 -5.90 -8.64
CA MET A 95 -19.93 -6.31 -9.96
C MET A 95 -19.49 -7.74 -10.35
N PHE A 96 -18.43 -8.25 -9.75
CA PHE A 96 -17.90 -9.60 -9.99
C PHE A 96 -18.36 -10.62 -8.95
N VAL A 97 -19.06 -10.18 -7.89
CA VAL A 97 -19.69 -11.08 -6.90
C VAL A 97 -20.99 -11.62 -7.46
N LEU A 98 -20.90 -12.72 -8.24
CA LEU A 98 -22.08 -13.32 -8.88
C LEU A 98 -22.79 -14.30 -7.93
N ARG A 99 -22.06 -15.35 -7.52
CA ARG A 99 -22.58 -16.44 -6.66
C ARG A 99 -21.71 -16.62 -5.40
N ALA A 100 -20.56 -15.94 -5.34
CA ALA A 100 -19.65 -16.05 -4.23
C ALA A 100 -20.25 -15.42 -2.95
N LYS A 101 -20.07 -16.08 -1.82
CA LYS A 101 -20.47 -15.58 -0.50
C LYS A 101 -19.43 -14.60 0.02
N VAL A 102 -19.47 -13.38 -0.49
CA VAL A 102 -18.52 -12.30 -0.16
C VAL A 102 -19.29 -11.00 0.09
N VAL A 103 -18.94 -10.32 1.17
CA VAL A 103 -19.51 -9.03 1.55
C VAL A 103 -18.38 -8.01 1.71
N PHE A 104 -18.54 -6.85 1.09
CA PHE A 104 -17.64 -5.69 1.22
C PHE A 104 -18.29 -4.62 2.08
N GLU A 105 -17.63 -4.23 3.14
CA GLU A 105 -18.12 -3.23 4.09
C GLU A 105 -17.03 -2.17 4.33
N PRO A 106 -17.20 -0.94 3.80
CA PRO A 106 -16.37 0.18 4.22
C PRO A 106 -16.53 0.43 5.72
N LEU A 107 -15.43 0.68 6.41
CA LEU A 107 -15.40 0.91 7.85
C LEU A 107 -15.00 2.37 8.13
N PRO A 108 -15.95 3.34 8.12
CA PRO A 108 -15.65 4.76 8.29
C PRO A 108 -15.09 5.10 9.68
N ASP A 109 -15.40 4.28 10.70
CA ASP A 109 -14.93 4.45 12.08
C ASP A 109 -13.56 3.78 12.33
N TYR A 110 -13.00 3.12 11.32
CA TYR A 110 -11.65 2.55 11.36
C TYR A 110 -10.66 3.49 10.68
N ALA A 111 -9.43 3.44 11.15
CA ALA A 111 -8.33 4.20 10.56
C ALA A 111 -7.05 3.35 10.51
N ALA A 112 -6.07 3.85 9.76
CA ALA A 112 -4.69 3.41 9.81
C ALA A 112 -3.85 4.48 10.51
N ALA A 113 -2.85 4.06 11.29
CA ALA A 113 -1.88 4.95 11.89
C ALA A 113 -0.46 4.43 11.65
N ALA A 114 0.43 5.32 11.27
CA ALA A 114 1.85 5.05 11.13
C ALA A 114 2.52 4.94 12.50
N VAL A 115 3.51 4.06 12.59
CA VAL A 115 4.48 4.03 13.68
C VAL A 115 5.86 3.93 13.06
N LEU A 116 6.72 4.89 13.35
CA LEU A 116 8.08 4.98 12.84
C LEU A 116 9.03 5.20 14.00
N ASP A 117 9.99 4.31 14.17
CA ASP A 117 11.01 4.44 15.22
C ASP A 117 11.97 5.60 14.86
N GLU A 118 12.48 6.34 15.86
CA GLU A 118 13.31 7.54 15.64
C GLU A 118 14.53 7.31 14.76
N ASN A 119 15.08 6.09 14.76
CA ASN A 119 16.24 5.69 13.98
C ASN A 119 15.88 4.77 12.81
N ALA A 120 14.61 4.76 12.38
CA ALA A 120 14.20 3.94 11.25
C ALA A 120 14.84 4.49 9.96
N GLU A 121 15.79 3.74 9.43
CA GLU A 121 16.35 4.04 8.11
C GLU A 121 15.41 3.55 7.01
N ALA A 122 15.22 4.37 5.99
CA ALA A 122 14.45 3.99 4.82
C ALA A 122 15.25 2.96 4.00
N HIS A 123 14.68 1.78 3.83
CA HIS A 123 15.28 0.71 3.04
C HIS A 123 14.43 0.37 1.83
N ALA A 124 15.04 0.39 0.65
CA ALA A 124 14.45 -0.28 -0.50
C ALA A 124 14.46 -1.79 -0.24
N ALA A 125 13.42 -2.50 -0.65
CA ALA A 125 13.37 -3.94 -0.52
C ALA A 125 14.47 -4.60 -1.36
N ASP A 126 15.33 -5.41 -0.73
CA ASP A 126 16.36 -6.20 -1.42
C ASP A 126 15.74 -7.44 -2.08
N GLU A 127 14.74 -8.04 -1.41
CA GLU A 127 13.97 -9.18 -1.93
C GLU A 127 12.46 -8.99 -1.67
N PRO A 128 11.59 -9.52 -2.58
CA PRO A 128 10.15 -9.39 -2.41
C PRO A 128 9.65 -10.15 -1.18
N SER A 129 9.09 -9.45 -0.20
CA SER A 129 8.35 -10.06 0.90
C SER A 129 6.88 -10.25 0.50
N LEU A 130 6.50 -11.49 0.17
CA LEU A 130 5.14 -11.81 -0.29
C LEU A 130 4.08 -11.76 0.83
N SER A 131 4.52 -11.86 2.09
CA SER A 131 3.71 -11.66 3.28
C SER A 131 4.58 -11.27 4.46
N PHE A 132 4.02 -10.59 5.42
CA PHE A 132 4.71 -10.11 6.63
C PHE A 132 3.76 -10.18 7.84
N PRO A 133 4.32 -10.27 9.07
CA PRO A 133 3.53 -10.55 10.26
C PRO A 133 2.67 -9.36 10.70
N ALA A 134 1.53 -9.71 11.29
CA ALA A 134 0.67 -8.78 12.00
C ALA A 134 0.26 -9.40 13.34
N ALA A 135 0.12 -8.57 14.37
CA ALA A 135 -0.34 -8.97 15.69
C ALA A 135 -1.52 -8.11 16.13
N GLU A 136 -2.45 -8.71 16.85
CA GLU A 136 -3.62 -8.01 17.40
C GLU A 136 -3.41 -7.80 18.90
N GLU A 137 -3.67 -6.58 19.35
CA GLU A 137 -3.73 -6.22 20.74
C GLU A 137 -4.87 -5.23 20.99
N ASN A 138 -5.80 -5.57 21.89
CA ASN A 138 -6.92 -4.72 22.29
C ASN A 138 -7.78 -4.19 21.11
N GLY A 139 -7.98 -4.99 20.06
CA GLY A 139 -8.75 -4.63 18.87
C GLY A 139 -8.01 -3.75 17.87
N VAL A 140 -6.71 -3.53 18.06
CA VAL A 140 -5.80 -2.87 17.11
C VAL A 140 -4.83 -3.87 16.54
N TRP A 141 -4.75 -3.94 15.23
CA TRP A 141 -3.78 -4.75 14.50
C TRP A 141 -2.54 -3.93 14.19
N THR A 142 -1.38 -4.43 14.56
CA THR A 142 -0.08 -3.85 14.20
C THR A 142 0.58 -4.72 13.15
N VAL A 143 0.79 -4.16 11.96
CA VAL A 143 1.45 -4.82 10.83
C VAL A 143 2.90 -4.35 10.77
N SER A 144 3.86 -5.27 10.80
CA SER A 144 5.29 -4.96 10.62
C SER A 144 5.60 -4.89 9.13
N LEU A 145 5.89 -3.70 8.63
CA LEU A 145 6.11 -3.49 7.19
C LEU A 145 7.56 -3.82 6.79
N PRO A 146 7.80 -4.30 5.55
CA PRO A 146 9.14 -4.68 5.11
C PRO A 146 10.17 -3.54 5.10
N HIS A 147 9.71 -2.29 5.05
CA HIS A 147 10.57 -1.09 5.04
C HIS A 147 10.79 -0.49 6.43
N THR A 148 10.76 -1.31 7.48
CA THR A 148 11.00 -0.96 8.89
C THR A 148 9.94 -0.11 9.61
N GLY A 149 8.91 0.36 8.90
CA GLY A 149 7.75 1.00 9.52
C GLY A 149 6.73 -0.03 10.04
N ARG A 150 5.80 0.43 10.88
CA ARG A 150 4.63 -0.35 11.32
C ARG A 150 3.35 0.40 10.98
N LEU A 151 2.29 -0.33 10.66
CA LEU A 151 0.97 0.23 10.44
C LEU A 151 -0.01 -0.34 11.45
N LYS A 152 -0.58 0.50 12.31
CA LYS A 152 -1.66 0.14 13.22
C LYS A 152 -3.01 0.32 12.50
N ILE A 153 -3.92 -0.64 12.63
CA ILE A 153 -5.24 -0.63 11.98
C ILE A 153 -6.28 -1.00 13.02
N GLY A 154 -7.28 -0.15 13.21
CA GLY A 154 -8.34 -0.38 14.20
C GLY A 154 -9.35 0.74 14.25
N ALA A 155 -10.23 0.70 15.26
CA ALA A 155 -11.15 1.80 15.52
C ALA A 155 -10.38 3.11 15.76
N ALA A 156 -10.79 4.19 15.09
CA ALA A 156 -10.06 5.46 15.10
C ALA A 156 -9.86 6.03 16.51
N GLU A 157 -10.81 5.79 17.42
CA GLU A 157 -10.76 6.20 18.83
C GLU A 157 -9.63 5.52 19.64
N ARG A 158 -9.07 4.39 19.13
CA ARG A 158 -7.99 3.63 19.76
C ARG A 158 -6.63 3.92 19.16
N LEU A 159 -6.57 4.76 18.15
CA LEU A 159 -5.37 5.13 17.44
C LEU A 159 -4.94 6.55 17.83
N PRO A 160 -3.64 6.89 17.67
CA PRO A 160 -3.16 8.23 17.96
C PRO A 160 -3.92 9.28 17.14
N GLU A 161 -3.95 10.53 17.61
CA GLU A 161 -4.45 11.64 16.84
C GLU A 161 -3.56 11.91 15.61
N HIS A 162 -4.11 12.59 14.61
CA HIS A 162 -3.36 13.01 13.44
C HIS A 162 -2.38 14.14 13.81
N ASP A 163 -1.12 13.97 13.41
CA ASP A 163 -0.08 14.99 13.45
C ASP A 163 0.53 15.15 12.07
N ALA A 164 0.45 16.34 11.49
CA ALA A 164 0.88 16.62 10.12
C ALA A 164 2.40 16.51 9.92
N ALA A 165 3.21 16.83 10.95
CA ALA A 165 4.65 16.68 10.85
C ALA A 165 5.06 15.21 10.88
N ALA A 166 4.43 14.41 11.73
CA ALA A 166 4.62 12.98 11.79
C ALA A 166 4.13 12.28 10.51
N GLU A 167 2.98 12.68 9.94
CA GLU A 167 2.53 12.18 8.63
C GLU A 167 3.53 12.51 7.52
N ASN A 168 4.05 13.73 7.52
CA ASN A 168 5.06 14.12 6.53
C ASN A 168 6.35 13.30 6.67
N ALA A 169 6.81 13.02 7.90
CA ALA A 169 7.97 12.16 8.14
C ALA A 169 7.72 10.72 7.67
N TRP A 170 6.52 10.18 7.89
CA TRP A 170 6.10 8.89 7.34
C TRP A 170 6.13 8.89 5.81
N ASN A 171 5.55 9.91 5.17
CA ASN A 171 5.54 10.03 3.72
C ASN A 171 6.96 10.13 3.14
N LEU A 172 7.87 10.86 3.79
CA LEU A 172 9.29 10.89 3.42
C LEU A 172 9.95 9.52 3.53
N HIS A 173 9.64 8.77 4.57
CA HIS A 173 10.14 7.41 4.77
C HIS A 173 9.66 6.48 3.63
N GLU A 174 8.37 6.49 3.29
CA GLU A 174 7.82 5.70 2.19
C GLU A 174 8.40 6.08 0.83
N ILE A 175 8.53 7.38 0.55
CA ILE A 175 9.15 7.89 -0.69
C ILE A 175 10.59 7.40 -0.83
N ARG A 176 11.40 7.51 0.23
CA ARG A 176 12.79 7.06 0.24
C ARG A 176 12.93 5.54 0.12
N SER A 177 11.97 4.81 0.67
CA SER A 177 11.89 3.34 0.57
C SER A 177 11.30 2.84 -0.77
N GLY A 178 10.78 3.74 -1.62
CA GLY A 178 10.19 3.39 -2.92
C GLY A 178 8.80 2.78 -2.87
N TYR A 179 8.02 3.07 -1.82
CA TYR A 179 6.65 2.59 -1.63
C TYR A 179 5.65 3.64 -2.13
N ALA A 180 5.10 3.41 -3.32
CA ALA A 180 4.14 4.31 -3.95
C ALA A 180 2.70 3.88 -3.66
N TRP A 181 1.84 4.84 -3.37
CA TRP A 181 0.41 4.65 -3.16
C TRP A 181 -0.41 5.37 -4.23
N ILE A 182 -1.25 4.61 -4.95
CA ILE A 182 -2.15 5.14 -5.97
C ILE A 182 -3.35 5.78 -5.29
N SER A 183 -3.70 6.97 -5.75
CA SER A 183 -4.91 7.73 -5.39
C SER A 183 -5.84 7.89 -6.60
N ALA A 184 -6.97 8.54 -6.43
CA ALA A 184 -7.88 8.84 -7.54
C ALA A 184 -7.20 9.65 -8.67
N ALA A 185 -6.25 10.53 -8.33
CA ALA A 185 -5.49 11.33 -9.30
C ALA A 185 -4.50 10.53 -10.13
N THR A 186 -4.06 9.35 -9.65
CA THR A 186 -2.98 8.57 -10.27
C THR A 186 -3.41 7.16 -10.71
N LYS A 187 -4.68 6.79 -10.52
CA LYS A 187 -5.21 5.50 -10.97
C LYS A 187 -5.04 5.30 -12.47
N GLU A 188 -4.77 4.08 -12.89
CA GLU A 188 -4.61 3.65 -14.28
C GLU A 188 -3.41 4.27 -15.03
N THR A 189 -2.56 5.07 -14.37
CA THR A 189 -1.39 5.68 -15.00
C THR A 189 -0.21 4.72 -15.15
N ALA A 190 -0.12 3.71 -14.30
CA ALA A 190 1.02 2.80 -14.23
C ALA A 190 0.58 1.32 -14.27
N VAL A 191 1.50 0.42 -14.63
CA VAL A 191 1.43 -1.01 -14.37
C VAL A 191 2.18 -1.34 -13.09
N ALA A 192 1.95 -2.53 -12.50
CA ALA A 192 2.50 -2.92 -11.22
C ALA A 192 4.04 -2.74 -11.12
N GLN A 193 4.79 -3.08 -12.18
CA GLN A 193 6.24 -2.93 -12.21
C GLN A 193 6.71 -1.47 -12.16
N MET A 194 5.94 -0.56 -12.76
CA MET A 194 6.27 0.88 -12.71
C MET A 194 6.13 1.47 -11.31
N LEU A 195 5.46 0.76 -10.40
CA LEU A 195 5.23 1.13 -9.00
C LEU A 195 6.04 0.25 -8.02
N ASN A 196 7.09 -0.39 -8.48
CA ASN A 196 7.92 -1.30 -7.68
C ASN A 196 7.16 -2.49 -7.05
N GLN A 197 5.90 -2.75 -7.41
CA GLN A 197 5.08 -3.77 -6.76
C GLN A 197 5.68 -5.19 -6.89
N HIS A 198 6.47 -5.44 -7.92
CA HIS A 198 7.22 -6.70 -8.09
C HIS A 198 8.43 -6.80 -7.16
N ILE A 199 8.98 -5.68 -6.71
CA ILE A 199 10.13 -5.60 -5.80
C ILE A 199 9.65 -5.70 -4.35
N ILE A 200 8.57 -4.97 -4.00
CA ILE A 200 8.04 -4.93 -2.63
C ILE A 200 7.12 -6.10 -2.27
N GLY A 201 7.00 -7.10 -3.14
CA GLY A 201 6.17 -8.29 -2.89
C GLY A 201 4.67 -8.11 -3.18
N GLY A 202 4.25 -7.02 -3.84
CA GLY A 202 2.84 -6.77 -4.21
C GLY A 202 2.33 -7.61 -5.39
N VAL A 203 3.19 -8.41 -6.04
CA VAL A 203 2.82 -9.31 -7.14
C VAL A 203 3.39 -10.70 -6.89
N HIS A 204 2.52 -11.70 -6.84
CA HIS A 204 2.91 -13.11 -6.74
C HIS A 204 2.84 -13.77 -8.13
N PHE A 205 3.99 -13.99 -8.78
CA PHE A 205 4.06 -14.47 -10.17
C PHE A 205 3.70 -15.95 -10.36
N LYS A 206 3.60 -16.73 -9.30
CA LYS A 206 3.28 -18.18 -9.34
C LYS A 206 1.86 -18.51 -8.89
N LYS A 207 1.04 -17.49 -8.58
CA LYS A 207 -0.36 -17.70 -8.21
C LYS A 207 -1.27 -17.90 -9.43
N GLY A 208 -2.55 -18.23 -9.18
CA GLY A 208 -3.59 -18.35 -10.21
C GLY A 208 -3.95 -17.01 -10.91
N CYS A 209 -4.93 -17.07 -11.81
CA CYS A 209 -5.31 -15.94 -12.67
C CYS A 209 -5.91 -14.77 -11.90
N TYR A 210 -5.65 -13.54 -12.39
CA TYR A 210 -6.25 -12.29 -11.94
C TYR A 210 -6.26 -11.26 -13.09
N PRO A 211 -7.09 -10.19 -13.04
CA PRO A 211 -7.16 -9.19 -14.10
C PRO A 211 -5.81 -8.52 -14.35
N GLY A 212 -5.40 -8.45 -15.63
CA GLY A 212 -4.16 -7.82 -16.05
C GLY A 212 -2.90 -8.67 -15.93
N GLN A 213 -3.00 -9.91 -15.41
CA GLN A 213 -1.86 -10.80 -15.19
C GLN A 213 -0.98 -10.99 -16.42
N GLU A 214 -1.58 -11.12 -17.62
CA GLU A 214 -0.81 -11.34 -18.86
C GLU A 214 0.17 -10.20 -19.13
N ILE A 215 -0.28 -8.96 -18.99
CA ILE A 215 0.56 -7.76 -19.21
C ILE A 215 1.65 -7.67 -18.15
N ILE A 216 1.31 -7.92 -16.88
CA ILE A 216 2.24 -7.90 -15.74
C ILE A 216 3.29 -9.00 -15.89
N ALA A 217 2.89 -10.23 -16.23
CA ALA A 217 3.82 -11.34 -16.46
C ALA A 217 4.71 -11.08 -17.69
N ARG A 218 4.16 -10.52 -18.76
CA ARG A 218 4.95 -10.16 -19.95
C ARG A 218 5.99 -9.08 -19.63
N ALA A 219 5.65 -8.07 -18.83
CA ALA A 219 6.58 -7.05 -18.37
C ALA A 219 7.72 -7.66 -17.54
N GLN A 220 7.44 -8.68 -16.72
CA GLN A 220 8.42 -9.36 -15.89
C GLN A 220 9.39 -10.25 -16.70
N TYR A 221 8.86 -11.03 -17.64
CA TYR A 221 9.64 -12.11 -18.28
C TYR A 221 10.13 -11.80 -19.70
N ARG A 222 9.52 -10.86 -20.40
CA ARG A 222 9.78 -10.60 -21.82
C ARG A 222 9.88 -9.13 -22.19
N GLY A 223 9.66 -8.21 -21.26
CA GLY A 223 9.59 -6.78 -21.53
C GLY A 223 10.67 -5.98 -20.80
N GLN A 224 11.10 -4.88 -21.41
CA GLN A 224 11.74 -3.81 -20.68
C GLN A 224 10.66 -2.80 -20.27
N VAL A 225 10.50 -2.56 -18.99
CA VAL A 225 9.65 -1.49 -18.49
C VAL A 225 10.39 -0.18 -18.77
N LYS A 226 9.84 0.62 -19.70
CA LYS A 226 10.45 1.89 -20.12
C LYS A 226 10.16 3.05 -19.16
N ARG A 227 9.38 2.81 -18.12
CA ARG A 227 9.02 3.78 -17.07
C ARG A 227 9.09 3.10 -15.71
N GLY A 228 9.45 3.83 -14.67
CA GLY A 228 9.50 3.31 -13.31
C GLY A 228 9.54 4.44 -12.29
N LEU A 229 9.57 4.06 -11.02
CA LEU A 229 9.67 5.01 -9.94
C LEU A 229 11.05 5.67 -9.90
N ALA A 230 11.04 6.98 -9.71
CA ALA A 230 12.20 7.77 -9.35
C ALA A 230 11.86 8.73 -8.23
N VAL A 231 12.82 9.01 -7.37
CA VAL A 231 12.73 10.06 -6.35
C VAL A 231 13.23 11.35 -6.97
N LEU A 232 12.39 12.37 -6.98
CA LEU A 232 12.67 13.69 -7.51
C LEU A 232 12.70 14.71 -6.37
N SER A 233 13.69 15.61 -6.38
CA SER A 233 13.74 16.77 -5.49
C SER A 233 13.10 17.98 -6.18
N GLY A 234 12.30 18.73 -5.45
CA GLY A 234 11.63 19.94 -5.92
C GLY A 234 11.76 21.10 -4.94
N GLY A 235 11.50 22.31 -5.40
CA GLY A 235 11.47 23.52 -4.56
C GLY A 235 10.12 23.73 -3.85
N SER A 236 9.06 23.07 -4.33
CA SER A 236 7.69 23.16 -3.80
C SER A 236 7.03 21.80 -3.70
N LEU A 237 6.00 21.69 -2.88
CA LEU A 237 5.18 20.51 -2.76
C LEU A 237 4.22 20.43 -3.95
N GLU A 238 4.42 19.46 -4.82
CA GLU A 238 3.55 19.21 -5.97
C GLU A 238 2.49 18.16 -5.64
N ALA A 239 1.27 18.33 -6.15
CA ALA A 239 0.21 17.35 -5.90
C ALA A 239 0.40 16.05 -6.70
N ALA A 240 -0.14 14.96 -6.19
CA ALA A 240 -0.25 13.71 -6.93
C ALA A 240 -1.02 13.94 -8.25
N GLY A 241 -0.56 13.31 -9.33
CA GLY A 241 -1.16 13.47 -10.66
C GLY A 241 -0.56 14.59 -11.50
N ILE A 242 0.27 15.49 -10.94
CA ILE A 242 0.96 16.54 -11.70
C ILE A 242 2.00 15.90 -12.63
N ALA A 243 2.04 16.41 -13.87
CA ALA A 243 3.00 15.96 -14.88
C ALA A 243 4.43 16.40 -14.52
N VAL A 244 5.37 15.50 -14.64
CA VAL A 244 6.81 15.80 -14.61
C VAL A 244 7.23 16.19 -16.02
N LEU A 245 7.82 17.38 -16.16
CA LEU A 245 8.30 17.89 -17.44
C LEU A 245 9.83 17.76 -17.53
N GLU A 246 10.30 17.28 -18.65
CA GLU A 246 11.72 17.29 -19.02
C GLU A 246 11.86 17.95 -20.39
N ASN A 247 12.66 19.01 -20.48
CA ASN A 247 12.83 19.80 -21.71
C ASN A 247 11.50 20.29 -22.33
N GLY A 248 10.50 20.60 -21.49
CA GLY A 248 9.18 21.06 -21.92
C GLY A 248 8.23 19.96 -22.40
N ALA A 249 8.63 18.70 -22.36
CA ALA A 249 7.79 17.55 -22.71
C ALA A 249 7.43 16.74 -21.47
N GLU A 250 6.27 16.07 -21.49
CA GLU A 250 5.85 15.21 -20.39
C GLU A 250 6.73 13.95 -20.30
N ALA A 251 7.52 13.86 -19.23
CA ALA A 251 8.40 12.74 -18.92
C ALA A 251 7.74 11.72 -17.98
N GLY A 252 6.77 12.15 -17.17
CA GLY A 252 6.13 11.28 -16.19
C GLY A 252 5.06 11.98 -15.37
N GLN A 253 4.73 11.38 -14.22
CA GLN A 253 3.70 11.86 -13.31
C GLN A 253 4.07 11.62 -11.86
N ILE A 254 3.81 12.61 -11.00
CA ILE A 254 3.99 12.51 -9.54
C ILE A 254 2.94 11.56 -8.96
N ILE A 255 3.37 10.63 -8.12
CA ILE A 255 2.51 9.68 -7.41
C ILE A 255 2.32 10.11 -5.95
N ASN A 256 3.42 10.32 -5.22
CA ASN A 256 3.40 10.77 -3.83
C ASN A 256 4.44 11.88 -3.62
N THR A 257 4.23 12.72 -2.62
CA THR A 257 5.11 13.85 -2.33
C THR A 257 5.14 14.14 -0.83
N ALA A 258 6.24 14.69 -0.34
CA ALA A 258 6.42 15.12 1.05
C ALA A 258 7.41 16.29 1.14
N LEU A 259 7.28 17.09 2.19
CA LEU A 259 8.14 18.23 2.45
C LEU A 259 9.49 17.79 3.01
N THR A 260 10.54 18.53 2.65
CA THR A 260 11.87 18.48 3.28
C THR A 260 12.21 19.86 3.84
N ASP A 261 13.29 19.98 4.58
CA ASP A 261 13.74 21.27 5.14
C ASP A 261 14.05 22.33 4.06
N THR A 262 14.36 21.89 2.84
CA THR A 262 14.79 22.78 1.75
C THR A 262 13.88 22.73 0.51
N GLY A 263 12.74 22.04 0.59
CA GLY A 263 11.83 21.90 -0.54
C GLY A 263 10.92 20.68 -0.41
N SER A 264 10.93 19.77 -1.38
CA SER A 264 10.13 18.55 -1.39
C SER A 264 10.87 17.36 -1.98
N LEU A 265 10.42 16.14 -1.61
CA LEU A 265 10.70 14.92 -2.34
C LEU A 265 9.40 14.38 -2.93
N SER A 266 9.48 13.90 -4.15
CA SER A 266 8.35 13.27 -4.83
C SER A 266 8.75 11.91 -5.37
N LEU A 267 7.86 10.93 -5.23
CA LEU A 267 7.97 9.66 -5.92
C LEU A 267 7.16 9.78 -7.21
N ALA A 268 7.81 9.67 -8.35
CA ALA A 268 7.21 9.86 -9.67
C ALA A 268 7.45 8.65 -10.57
N VAL A 269 6.46 8.31 -11.40
CA VAL A 269 6.65 7.37 -12.50
C VAL A 269 7.16 8.15 -13.70
N ILE A 270 8.42 7.95 -14.06
CA ILE A 270 9.06 8.64 -15.18
C ILE A 270 9.53 7.66 -16.26
N LYS A 271 9.71 8.18 -17.47
CA LYS A 271 10.34 7.44 -18.58
C LYS A 271 11.85 7.40 -18.33
N PHE A 272 12.44 6.22 -18.44
CA PHE A 272 13.91 6.07 -18.47
C PHE A 272 14.44 6.51 -19.82
N SER A 273 15.46 7.37 -19.79
CA SER A 273 16.21 7.82 -20.97
C SER A 273 17.13 6.73 -21.51
#